data_2c3954f1cb85e2fc180c090c5d77c94b
#
_entry.id   2c3954f1cb85e2fc180c090c5d77c94b
#
_cell.length_a   1.000
_cell.length_b   1.000
_cell.length_c   1.000
_cell.angle_alpha   90.00
_cell.angle_beta   90.00
_cell.angle_gamma   90.00
#
_symmetry.space_group_name_H-M   'P 1'
#
loop_
_entity.id
_entity.type
_entity.pdbx_description
1 polymer ?
#
loop_
_entity_poly.entity_id
_entity_poly.type
_entity_poly.pdbx_seq_one_letter_code
_entity_poly.pdbx_strand_id
1 'polypeptide(L)' 'MSYIQEYEINAALLKFERAIQRRIEKHGQQPHHSPHESLGICYEEFYEVMKCIHENQESIVTAKEFRDLAVAAFWAYLS' A
#
# COMPACT_ATOMS: atom_id res chain seq x y z
N MET A 1 -24.25 8.72 4.47
CA MET A 1 -22.94 8.05 4.46
C MET A 1 -22.90 6.99 5.54
N SER A 2 -22.52 5.78 5.20
CA SER A 2 -22.38 4.72 6.20
C SER A 2 -20.97 4.73 6.78
N TYR A 3 -20.89 4.34 8.03
CA TYR A 3 -19.60 4.16 8.67
C TYR A 3 -18.95 2.87 8.18
N ILE A 4 -17.60 2.87 8.15
CA ILE A 4 -16.87 1.64 7.92
C ILE A 4 -17.08 0.77 9.15
N GLN A 5 -17.52 -0.46 8.94
CA GLN A 5 -17.82 -1.38 10.02
C GLN A 5 -16.56 -2.09 10.52
N GLU A 6 -16.57 -2.49 11.79
CA GLU A 6 -15.41 -3.14 12.39
C GLU A 6 -15.02 -4.43 11.65
N TYR A 7 -16.02 -5.21 11.18
CA TYR A 7 -15.70 -6.42 10.43
C TYR A 7 -15.01 -6.13 9.10
N GLU A 8 -15.31 -4.97 8.49
CA GLU A 8 -14.63 -4.55 7.26
C GLU A 8 -13.17 -4.20 7.54
N ILE A 9 -12.93 -3.53 8.67
CA ILE A 9 -11.56 -3.20 9.09
C ILE A 9 -10.77 -4.48 9.34
N ASN A 10 -11.35 -5.43 10.06
CA ASN A 10 -10.70 -6.70 10.37
C ASN A 10 -10.37 -7.49 9.10
N ALA A 11 -11.30 -7.55 8.16
CA ALA A 11 -11.07 -8.21 6.88
C ALA A 11 -9.97 -7.52 6.08
N ALA A 12 -9.95 -6.19 6.08
CA ALA A 12 -8.93 -5.41 5.39
C ALA A 12 -7.55 -5.62 6.01
N LEU A 13 -7.46 -5.73 7.34
CA LEU A 13 -6.19 -5.99 8.02
C LEU A 13 -5.60 -7.34 7.60
N LEU A 14 -6.44 -8.37 7.45
CA LEU A 14 -5.98 -9.67 6.97
C LEU A 14 -5.44 -9.59 5.54
N LYS A 15 -6.14 -8.84 4.68
CA LYS A 15 -5.67 -8.63 3.30
C LYS A 15 -4.37 -7.83 3.27
N PHE A 16 -4.24 -6.86 4.16
CA PHE A 16 -3.02 -6.06 4.28
C PHE A 16 -1.84 -6.93 4.72
N GLU A 17 -2.05 -7.79 5.69
CA GLU A 17 -1.02 -8.72 6.16
C GLU A 17 -0.55 -9.63 5.01
N ARG A 18 -1.48 -10.13 4.19
CA ARG A 18 -1.13 -10.94 3.02
C ARG A 18 -0.33 -10.14 1.99
N ALA A 19 -0.66 -8.86 1.83
CA ALA A 19 0.08 -7.98 0.91
C ALA A 19 1.52 -7.79 1.41
N ILE A 20 1.71 -7.64 2.71
CA ILE A 20 3.04 -7.55 3.32
C ILE A 20 3.81 -8.85 3.08
N GLN A 21 3.19 -10.02 3.26
CA GLN A 21 3.84 -11.30 3.01
C GLN A 21 4.28 -11.44 1.55
N ARG A 22 3.43 -11.02 0.61
CA ARG A 22 3.80 -11.03 -0.81
C ARG A 22 4.99 -10.12 -1.10
N ARG A 23 5.05 -8.97 -0.44
CA ARG A 23 6.19 -8.06 -0.57
C ARG A 23 7.47 -8.73 -0.06
N ILE A 24 7.39 -9.40 1.09
CA ILE A 24 8.53 -10.11 1.67
C ILE A 24 9.03 -11.21 0.72
N GLU A 25 8.11 -11.99 0.16
CA GLU A 25 8.45 -13.04 -0.80
C GLU A 25 9.14 -12.49 -2.04
N LYS A 26 8.71 -11.32 -2.50
CA LYS A 26 9.24 -10.70 -3.71
C LYS A 26 10.54 -9.94 -3.48
N HIS A 27 10.66 -9.24 -2.37
CA HIS A 27 11.75 -8.30 -2.12
C HIS A 27 12.61 -8.60 -0.90
N GLY A 28 12.22 -9.58 -0.07
CA GLY A 28 12.92 -9.88 1.17
C GLY A 28 12.55 -8.97 2.31
N GLN A 29 13.29 -9.05 3.40
CA GLN A 29 12.98 -8.35 4.65
C GLN A 29 13.94 -7.21 4.97
N GLN A 30 14.80 -6.84 4.04
CA GLN A 30 15.75 -5.77 4.28
C GLN A 30 15.02 -4.42 4.43
N PRO A 31 15.47 -3.57 5.35
CA PRO A 31 14.93 -2.22 5.43
C PRO A 31 15.38 -1.39 4.23
N HIS A 32 14.70 -0.28 3.99
CA HIS A 32 15.18 0.69 3.02
C HIS A 32 16.52 1.25 3.50
N HIS A 33 17.39 1.61 2.57
CA HIS A 33 18.74 2.07 2.89
C HIS A 33 18.76 3.46 3.55
N SER A 34 17.76 4.27 3.29
CA SER A 34 17.70 5.63 3.80
C SER A 34 16.28 6.19 3.75
N PRO A 35 15.99 7.26 4.52
CA PRO A 35 14.71 7.96 4.40
C PRO A 35 14.45 8.48 2.99
N HIS A 36 15.48 8.84 2.24
CA HIS A 36 15.34 9.31 0.87
C HIS A 36 14.87 8.18 -0.06
N GLU A 37 15.38 6.97 0.13
CA GLU A 37 14.92 5.81 -0.62
C GLU A 37 13.46 5.51 -0.29
N SER A 38 13.10 5.54 0.99
CA SER A 38 11.71 5.35 1.43
C SER A 38 10.78 6.38 0.78
N LEU A 39 11.20 7.64 0.78
CA LEU A 39 10.41 8.72 0.17
C LEU A 39 10.20 8.46 -1.33
N GLY A 40 11.25 8.06 -2.03
CA GLY A 40 11.18 7.78 -3.46
C GLY A 40 10.21 6.63 -3.77
N ILE A 41 10.27 5.55 -3.00
CA ILE A 41 9.40 4.40 -3.17
C ILE A 41 7.94 4.78 -2.91
N CYS A 42 7.68 5.50 -1.82
CA CYS A 42 6.32 5.95 -1.50
C CYS A 42 5.80 6.92 -2.57
N TYR A 43 6.67 7.76 -3.12
CA TYR A 43 6.29 8.69 -4.17
C TYR A 43 5.86 7.95 -5.44
N GLU A 44 6.60 6.91 -5.82
CA GLU A 44 6.24 6.08 -6.98
C GLU A 44 4.87 5.43 -6.79
N GLU A 45 4.60 4.88 -5.60
CA GLU A 45 3.31 4.27 -5.30
C GLU A 45 2.19 5.32 -5.29
N PHE A 46 2.45 6.50 -4.78
CA PHE A 46 1.50 7.60 -4.80
C PHE A 46 1.19 8.02 -6.24
N TYR A 47 2.19 8.06 -7.09
CA TYR A 47 2.02 8.37 -8.50
C TYR A 47 1.06 7.37 -9.17
N GLU A 48 1.18 6.09 -8.85
CA GLU A 48 0.29 5.06 -9.38
C GLU A 48 -1.17 5.28 -8.93
N VAL A 49 -1.37 5.71 -7.68
CA VAL A 49 -2.70 6.08 -7.18
C VAL A 49 -3.26 7.25 -8.00
N MET A 50 -2.46 8.30 -8.18
CA MET A 50 -2.87 9.47 -8.94
C MET A 50 -3.25 9.10 -10.37
N LYS A 51 -2.44 8.27 -10.99
CA LYS A 51 -2.66 7.79 -12.36
C LYS A 51 -4.00 7.05 -12.48
N CYS A 52 -4.28 6.15 -11.53
CA CYS A 52 -5.55 5.42 -11.50
C CYS A 52 -6.76 6.35 -11.42
N ILE A 53 -6.67 7.36 -10.58
CA ILE A 53 -7.76 8.34 -10.40
C ILE A 53 -7.95 9.16 -11.68
N HIS A 54 -6.86 9.63 -12.27
CA HIS A 54 -6.90 10.44 -13.50
C HIS A 54 -7.40 9.65 -14.69
N GLU A 55 -7.15 8.35 -14.74
CA GLU A 55 -7.59 7.47 -15.81
C GLU A 55 -8.99 6.90 -15.57
N ASN A 56 -9.66 7.31 -14.49
CA ASN A 56 -10.99 6.81 -14.11
C ASN A 56 -11.06 5.29 -14.00
N GLN A 57 -10.02 4.68 -13.44
CA GLN A 57 -10.00 3.24 -13.21
C GLN A 57 -11.09 2.83 -12.22
N GLU A 58 -11.50 1.57 -12.28
CA GLU A 58 -12.49 1.04 -11.36
C GLU A 58 -12.03 1.15 -9.91
N SER A 59 -12.97 1.28 -8.99
CA SER A 59 -12.70 1.44 -7.57
C SER A 59 -11.80 0.33 -7.01
N ILE A 60 -11.99 -0.92 -7.48
CA ILE A 60 -11.20 -2.04 -7.01
C ILE A 60 -9.73 -1.92 -7.42
N VAL A 61 -9.46 -1.39 -8.61
CA VAL A 61 -8.09 -1.15 -9.10
C VAL A 61 -7.44 -0.04 -8.29
N THR A 62 -8.17 1.05 -8.07
CA THR A 62 -7.67 2.17 -7.27
C THR A 62 -7.41 1.77 -5.82
N ALA A 63 -8.30 0.96 -5.24
CA ALA A 63 -8.13 0.45 -3.87
C ALA A 63 -6.86 -0.38 -3.76
N LYS A 64 -6.56 -1.20 -4.77
CA LYS A 64 -5.33 -1.99 -4.80
C LYS A 64 -4.09 -1.09 -4.79
N GLU A 65 -4.11 0.01 -5.55
CA GLU A 65 -2.99 0.94 -5.58
C GLU A 65 -2.82 1.67 -4.24
N PHE A 66 -3.92 2.01 -3.56
CA PHE A 66 -3.85 2.55 -2.20
C PHE A 66 -3.25 1.54 -1.23
N ARG A 67 -3.61 0.26 -1.37
CA ARG A 67 -3.02 -0.79 -0.55
C ARG A 67 -1.50 -0.88 -0.76
N ASP A 68 -1.07 -0.81 -2.01
CA ASP A 68 0.36 -0.87 -2.34
C ASP A 68 1.10 0.32 -1.74
N LEU A 69 0.50 1.51 -1.77
CA LEU A 69 1.05 2.69 -1.11
C LEU A 69 1.14 2.48 0.40
N ALA A 70 0.10 1.90 1.01
CA ALA A 70 0.09 1.63 2.44
C ALA A 70 1.20 0.65 2.83
N VAL A 71 1.43 -0.40 2.03
CA VAL A 71 2.51 -1.37 2.26
C VAL A 71 3.86 -0.67 2.19
N ALA A 72 4.07 0.19 1.19
CA ALA A 72 5.32 0.94 1.04
C ALA A 72 5.56 1.85 2.25
N ALA A 73 4.52 2.57 2.69
CA ALA A 73 4.62 3.45 3.85
C ALA A 73 4.87 2.67 5.14
N PHE A 74 4.23 1.53 5.30
CA PHE A 74 4.45 0.65 6.45
C PHE A 74 5.90 0.17 6.50
N TRP A 75 6.45 -0.26 5.35
CA TRP A 75 7.83 -0.71 5.28
C TRP A 75 8.81 0.43 5.58
N ALA A 76 8.52 1.63 5.07
CA ALA A 76 9.31 2.83 5.38
C ALA A 76 9.30 3.12 6.88
N TYR A 77 8.14 2.97 7.53
CA TYR A 77 8.01 3.17 8.97
C TYR A 77 8.89 2.17 9.76
N LEU A 78 8.95 0.92 9.31
CA LEU A 78 9.79 -0.10 9.94
C LEU A 78 11.27 0.11 9.67
N SER A 79 11.62 0.77 8.58
CA SER A 79 13.01 1.01 8.19
C SER A 79 13.60 2.17 8.98
#